data_f515761b55cc98a7dd67ad938eafaaec
#
_entry.id   f515761b55cc98a7dd67ad938eafaaec
#
_cell.length_a   1.000
_cell.length_b   1.000
_cell.length_c   1.000
_cell.angle_alpha   90.00
_cell.angle_beta   90.00
_cell.angle_gamma   90.00
#
_symmetry.space_group_name_H-M   'P 1'
#
loop_
_entity.id
_entity.type
_entity.pdbx_description
1 polymer ?
#
loop_
_entity_poly.entity_id
_entity_poly.type
_entity_poly.pdbx_seq_one_letter_code
_entity_poly.pdbx_strand_id
1 'polypeptide(L)'
;MTVHFIGAGPGAPDLLTLRGRDLIAACPVCLYAGSLIPEAILAHCSAGAHIVNTAPMDLDAIMAEIAAAHTAGQDVARLHSGDVSVWSAMGEQARRLRAMGIPYTVTPGVPSFAASAAALGAEL
;
A
#
# COMPACT_ATOMS: atom_id res chain seq x y z
N MET A 1 -1.97 9.79 13.83
CA MET A 1 -1.89 8.58 12.99
C MET A 1 -0.96 8.80 11.80
N THR A 2 -0.50 7.76 11.20
CA THR A 2 0.41 7.80 10.03
C THR A 2 -0.16 6.94 8.90
N VAL A 3 -0.02 7.42 7.66
CA VAL A 3 -0.31 6.63 6.45
C VAL A 3 1.00 6.02 5.95
N HIS A 4 1.03 4.70 5.84
CA HIS A 4 2.18 3.96 5.32
C HIS A 4 1.90 3.53 3.88
N PHE A 5 2.55 4.17 2.92
CA PHE A 5 2.53 3.71 1.53
C PHE A 5 3.48 2.53 1.39
N ILE A 6 2.96 1.39 0.95
CA ILE A 6 3.71 0.13 0.93
C ILE A 6 3.67 -0.47 -0.48
N GLY A 7 4.84 -0.70 -1.05
CA GLY A 7 4.97 -1.50 -2.26
C GLY A 7 4.78 -2.98 -1.91
N ALA A 8 3.70 -3.58 -2.40
CA ALA A 8 3.32 -4.94 -2.05
C ALA A 8 3.98 -6.02 -2.92
N GLY A 9 4.84 -5.62 -3.83
CA GLY A 9 5.56 -6.54 -4.69
C GLY A 9 4.82 -6.89 -5.99
N PRO A 10 5.41 -7.78 -6.81
CA PRO A 10 4.95 -8.04 -8.18
C PRO A 10 3.86 -9.11 -8.28
N GLY A 11 3.36 -9.62 -7.18
CA GLY A 11 2.33 -10.66 -7.13
C GLY A 11 2.71 -11.86 -6.27
N ALA A 12 3.94 -12.35 -6.36
CA ALA A 12 4.40 -13.44 -5.52
C ALA A 12 4.39 -13.01 -4.04
N PRO A 13 3.66 -13.71 -3.15
CA PRO A 13 3.51 -13.28 -1.75
C PRO A 13 4.83 -13.24 -0.97
N ASP A 14 5.80 -14.06 -1.34
CA ASP A 14 7.13 -14.11 -0.70
C ASP A 14 8.06 -12.98 -1.14
N LEU A 15 7.65 -12.15 -2.10
CA LEU A 15 8.39 -10.96 -2.51
C LEU A 15 7.89 -9.67 -1.83
N LEU A 16 7.00 -9.79 -0.87
CA LEU A 16 6.68 -8.72 0.07
C LEU A 16 7.85 -8.53 1.04
N THR A 17 8.24 -7.28 1.28
CA THR A 17 9.30 -7.04 2.25
C THR A 17 8.84 -7.37 3.67
N LEU A 18 9.78 -7.69 4.55
CA LEU A 18 9.48 -7.92 5.97
C LEU A 18 8.89 -6.66 6.62
N ARG A 19 9.40 -5.48 6.27
CA ARG A 19 8.86 -4.20 6.75
C ARG A 19 7.41 -4.01 6.31
N GLY A 20 7.12 -4.27 5.04
CA GLY A 20 5.75 -4.18 4.51
C GLY A 20 4.79 -5.10 5.25
N ARG A 21 5.19 -6.34 5.46
CA ARG A 21 4.40 -7.32 6.23
C ARG A 21 4.10 -6.81 7.64
N ASP A 22 5.11 -6.31 8.33
CA ASP A 22 4.96 -5.88 9.72
C ASP A 22 4.07 -4.65 9.83
N LEU A 23 4.17 -3.71 8.89
CA LEU A 23 3.30 -2.54 8.84
C LEU A 23 1.84 -2.92 8.54
N ILE A 24 1.61 -3.84 7.61
CA ILE A 24 0.26 -4.34 7.31
C ILE A 24 -0.37 -4.96 8.56
N ALA A 25 0.38 -5.77 9.28
CA ALA A 25 -0.09 -6.41 10.50
C ALA A 25 -0.38 -5.41 11.63
N ALA A 26 0.32 -4.30 11.67
CA ALA A 26 0.18 -3.28 12.72
C ALA A 26 -0.94 -2.28 12.46
N CYS A 27 -1.35 -2.07 11.21
CA CYS A 27 -2.33 -1.05 10.84
C CYS A 27 -3.77 -1.57 10.95
N PRO A 28 -4.66 -0.85 11.67
CA PRO A 28 -6.09 -1.23 11.75
C PRO A 28 -6.85 -1.03 10.45
N VAL A 29 -6.32 -0.22 9.53
CA VAL A 29 -6.94 0.08 8.23
C VAL A 29 -5.98 -0.30 7.12
N CYS A 30 -6.48 -1.01 6.12
CA CYS A 30 -5.71 -1.38 4.94
C CYS A 30 -6.50 -0.99 3.69
N LEU A 31 -5.92 -0.08 2.90
CA LEU A 31 -6.47 0.35 1.61
C LEU A 31 -5.57 -0.21 0.52
N TYR A 32 -6.11 -1.00 -0.39
CA TYR A 32 -5.31 -1.63 -1.44
C TYR A 32 -5.81 -1.29 -2.84
N ALA A 33 -4.87 -1.15 -3.77
CA ALA A 33 -5.15 -0.69 -5.13
C ALA A 33 -5.43 -1.86 -6.07
N GLY A 34 -6.62 -2.44 -5.95
CA GLY A 34 -7.17 -3.33 -6.96
C GLY A 34 -6.71 -4.77 -6.95
N SER A 35 -7.02 -5.45 -8.06
CA SER A 35 -6.89 -6.90 -8.22
C SER A 35 -5.44 -7.40 -8.32
N LEU A 36 -4.47 -6.50 -8.43
CA LEU A 36 -3.04 -6.86 -8.47
C LEU A 36 -2.46 -7.14 -7.09
N ILE A 37 -3.24 -6.96 -6.02
CA ILE A 37 -2.85 -7.30 -4.66
C ILE A 37 -3.49 -8.65 -4.32
N PRO A 38 -2.72 -9.74 -4.23
CA PRO A 38 -3.28 -11.05 -3.94
C PRO A 38 -3.80 -11.16 -2.49
N GLU A 39 -4.76 -12.05 -2.27
CA GLU A 39 -5.32 -12.29 -0.94
C GLU A 39 -4.27 -12.72 0.08
N ALA A 40 -3.23 -13.43 -0.36
CA ALA A 40 -2.13 -13.84 0.53
C ALA A 40 -1.39 -12.64 1.14
N ILE A 41 -1.35 -11.50 0.46
CA ILE A 41 -0.83 -10.26 1.03
C ILE A 41 -1.81 -9.69 2.06
N LEU A 42 -3.10 -9.64 1.73
CA LEU A 42 -4.14 -9.14 2.64
C LEU A 42 -4.30 -10.01 3.88
N ALA A 43 -3.91 -11.27 3.82
CA ALA A 43 -3.93 -12.18 4.96
C ALA A 43 -2.99 -11.75 6.10
N HIS A 44 -2.03 -10.87 5.83
CA HIS A 44 -1.18 -10.29 6.87
C HIS A 44 -1.88 -9.22 7.70
N CYS A 45 -3.04 -8.72 7.28
CA CYS A 45 -3.82 -7.78 8.06
C CYS A 45 -4.24 -8.42 9.40
N SER A 46 -4.31 -7.60 10.44
CA SER A 46 -4.80 -8.05 11.75
C SER A 46 -6.27 -8.44 11.68
N ALA A 47 -6.69 -9.31 12.59
CA ALA A 47 -8.10 -9.67 12.73
C ALA A 47 -8.93 -8.42 13.01
N GLY A 48 -10.05 -8.27 12.27
CA GLY A 48 -10.92 -7.10 12.43
C GLY A 48 -10.44 -5.84 11.71
N ALA A 49 -9.35 -5.88 10.96
CA ALA A 49 -8.89 -4.74 10.17
C ALA A 49 -9.96 -4.30 9.16
N HIS A 50 -10.07 -2.98 8.97
CA HIS A 50 -10.92 -2.40 7.92
C HIS A 50 -10.17 -2.44 6.59
N ILE A 51 -10.54 -3.37 5.72
CA ILE A 51 -9.86 -3.64 4.45
C ILE A 51 -10.74 -3.14 3.30
N VAL A 52 -10.24 -2.22 2.50
CA VAL A 52 -10.99 -1.57 1.42
C VAL A 52 -10.23 -1.67 0.11
N ASN A 53 -10.91 -2.17 -0.93
CA ASN A 53 -10.41 -2.11 -2.30
C ASN A 53 -10.68 -0.71 -2.89
N THR A 54 -9.63 0.00 -3.25
CA THR A 54 -9.74 1.36 -3.79
C THR A 54 -9.86 1.43 -5.30
N ALA A 55 -9.84 0.29 -6.01
CA ALA A 55 -9.92 0.28 -7.47
C ALA A 55 -11.15 1.00 -8.03
N PRO A 56 -12.37 0.86 -7.45
CA PRO A 56 -13.55 1.58 -7.93
C PRO A 56 -13.66 3.01 -7.42
N MET A 57 -12.72 3.47 -6.60
CA MET A 57 -12.78 4.77 -5.94
C MET A 57 -12.02 5.85 -6.72
N ASP A 58 -12.54 7.07 -6.71
CA ASP A 58 -11.78 8.24 -7.10
C ASP A 58 -10.87 8.72 -5.96
N LEU A 59 -10.04 9.71 -6.26
CA LEU A 59 -9.09 10.24 -5.26
C LEU A 59 -9.81 10.82 -4.03
N ASP A 60 -10.92 11.51 -4.23
CA ASP A 60 -11.67 12.10 -3.12
C ASP A 60 -12.24 11.02 -2.18
N ALA A 61 -12.73 9.92 -2.72
CA ALA A 61 -13.21 8.79 -1.93
C ALA A 61 -12.07 8.12 -1.13
N ILE A 62 -10.90 7.95 -1.74
CA ILE A 62 -9.71 7.43 -1.06
C ILE A 62 -9.32 8.35 0.10
N MET A 63 -9.28 9.65 -0.15
CA MET A 63 -8.92 10.62 0.88
C MET A 63 -9.95 10.67 2.01
N ALA A 64 -11.23 10.43 1.71
CA ALA A 64 -12.28 10.34 2.73
C ALA A 64 -12.06 9.15 3.68
N GLU A 65 -11.64 8.00 3.15
CA GLU A 65 -11.28 6.83 3.97
C GLU A 65 -10.09 7.16 4.91
N ILE A 66 -9.08 7.83 4.38
CA ILE A 66 -7.92 8.24 5.18
C ILE A 66 -8.32 9.26 6.25
N ALA A 67 -9.17 10.22 5.90
CA ALA A 67 -9.64 11.22 6.86
C ALA A 67 -10.44 10.57 8.00
N ALA A 68 -11.27 9.58 7.70
CA ALA A 68 -12.00 8.81 8.71
C ALA A 68 -11.05 8.06 9.65
N ALA A 69 -10.02 7.43 9.11
CA ALA A 69 -8.99 6.76 9.90
C ALA A 69 -8.23 7.76 10.78
N HIS A 70 -7.89 8.93 10.24
CA HIS A 70 -7.22 9.99 10.95
C HIS A 70 -8.06 10.47 12.16
N THR A 71 -9.34 10.70 11.95
CA THR A 71 -10.27 11.09 13.03
C THR A 71 -10.33 10.03 14.12
N ALA A 72 -10.28 8.74 13.74
CA ALA A 72 -10.29 7.63 14.68
C ALA A 72 -8.90 7.34 15.30
N GLY A 73 -7.86 8.05 14.91
CA GLY A 73 -6.50 7.82 15.39
C GLY A 73 -5.88 6.52 14.92
N GLN A 74 -6.32 5.99 13.78
CA GLN A 74 -5.91 4.70 13.27
C GLN A 74 -4.91 4.85 12.12
N ASP A 75 -3.77 4.15 12.22
CA ASP A 75 -2.79 4.08 11.14
C ASP A 75 -3.34 3.33 9.94
N VAL A 76 -2.91 3.75 8.75
CA VAL A 76 -3.36 3.21 7.48
C VAL A 76 -2.19 2.56 6.74
N ALA A 77 -2.36 1.31 6.32
CA ALA A 77 -1.51 0.67 5.33
C ALA A 77 -2.13 0.90 3.95
N ARG A 78 -1.45 1.66 3.10
CA ARG A 78 -1.87 1.93 1.73
C ARG A 78 -1.02 1.10 0.78
N LEU A 79 -1.60 0.04 0.21
CA LEU A 79 -0.88 -0.93 -0.61
C LEU A 79 -0.99 -0.60 -2.09
N HIS A 80 0.15 -0.64 -2.77
CA HIS A 80 0.25 -0.59 -4.23
C HIS A 80 0.99 -1.82 -4.72
N SER A 81 0.67 -2.31 -5.92
CA SER A 81 1.44 -3.39 -6.55
C SER A 81 2.85 -2.91 -6.90
N GLY A 82 3.80 -3.82 -6.91
CA GLY A 82 5.20 -3.51 -7.24
C GLY A 82 5.86 -2.61 -6.22
N ASP A 83 6.49 -1.54 -6.71
CA ASP A 83 7.09 -0.49 -5.91
C ASP A 83 6.30 0.81 -6.03
N VAL A 84 6.16 1.52 -4.92
CA VAL A 84 5.33 2.74 -4.85
C VAL A 84 5.87 3.86 -5.74
N SER A 85 7.17 3.89 -6.02
CA SER A 85 7.80 4.92 -6.86
C SER A 85 7.51 4.75 -8.36
N VAL A 86 6.93 3.62 -8.77
CA VAL A 86 6.73 3.29 -10.20
C VAL A 86 5.24 3.33 -10.54
N TRP A 87 4.79 4.46 -11.08
CA TRP A 87 3.43 4.68 -11.60
C TRP A 87 2.30 4.34 -10.63
N SER A 88 2.48 4.64 -9.35
CA SER A 88 1.48 4.32 -8.33
C SER A 88 0.48 5.44 -8.03
N ALA A 89 0.67 6.63 -8.61
CA ALA A 89 -0.08 7.84 -8.30
C ALA A 89 0.02 8.27 -6.81
N MET A 90 1.04 7.81 -6.10
CA MET A 90 1.26 8.17 -4.70
C MET A 90 1.48 9.67 -4.53
N GLY A 91 2.10 10.33 -5.49
CA GLY A 91 2.48 11.74 -5.39
C GLY A 91 1.30 12.65 -5.11
N GLU A 92 0.15 12.43 -5.74
CA GLU A 92 -1.05 13.23 -5.51
C GLU A 92 -1.65 12.96 -4.13
N GLN A 93 -1.68 11.71 -3.70
CA GLN A 93 -2.14 11.34 -2.37
C GLN A 93 -1.22 11.96 -1.30
N ALA A 94 0.09 11.86 -1.47
CA ALA A 94 1.07 12.45 -0.56
C ALA A 94 0.92 13.98 -0.46
N ARG A 95 0.66 14.64 -1.58
CA ARG A 95 0.43 16.09 -1.59
C ARG A 95 -0.78 16.46 -0.76
N ARG A 96 -1.88 15.73 -0.91
CA ARG A 96 -3.09 15.97 -0.12
C ARG A 96 -2.88 15.68 1.37
N LEU A 97 -2.13 14.64 1.71
CA LEU A 97 -1.79 14.34 3.11
C LEU A 97 -0.99 15.48 3.73
N ARG A 98 -0.01 16.02 3.01
CA ARG A 98 0.77 17.17 3.50
C ARG A 98 -0.13 18.38 3.76
N ALA A 99 -1.08 18.66 2.86
CA ALA A 99 -2.03 19.75 3.03
C ALA A 99 -2.94 19.56 4.25
N MET A 100 -3.23 18.31 4.62
CA MET A 100 -4.04 17.96 5.79
C MET A 100 -3.23 17.83 7.08
N GLY A 101 -1.91 17.96 7.00
CA GLY A 101 -1.03 17.76 8.17
C GLY A 101 -0.92 16.30 8.61
N ILE A 102 -1.20 15.34 7.73
CA ILE A 102 -1.14 13.91 8.04
C ILE A 102 0.24 13.39 7.65
N PRO A 103 1.02 12.82 8.59
CA PRO A 103 2.32 12.25 8.29
C PRO A 103 2.18 10.95 7.49
N TYR A 104 3.15 10.69 6.64
CA TYR A 104 3.21 9.44 5.89
C TYR A 104 4.64 8.91 5.77
N THR A 105 4.76 7.61 5.53
CA THR A 105 6.01 6.93 5.21
C THR A 105 5.89 6.23 3.88
N VAL A 106 7.02 5.83 3.29
CA VAL A 106 7.07 5.05 2.06
C VAL A 106 7.97 3.84 2.29
N THR A 107 7.41 2.66 2.07
CA THR A 107 8.15 1.39 2.14
C THR A 107 8.32 0.86 0.72
N PRO A 108 9.56 0.60 0.27
CA PRO A 108 9.80 0.08 -1.07
C PRO A 108 9.28 -1.34 -1.25
N GLY A 109 8.98 -1.68 -2.50
CA GLY A 109 8.61 -3.03 -2.90
C GLY A 109 9.41 -3.49 -4.11
N VAL A 110 9.26 -4.74 -4.50
CA VAL A 110 9.89 -5.30 -5.69
C VAL A 110 9.05 -4.93 -6.92
N PRO A 111 9.58 -4.14 -7.86
CA PRO A 111 8.84 -3.78 -9.06
C PRO A 111 8.77 -4.93 -10.05
N SER A 112 7.74 -4.95 -10.90
CA SER A 112 7.51 -6.03 -11.84
C SER A 112 8.64 -6.23 -12.84
N PHE A 113 9.32 -5.17 -13.26
CA PHE A 113 10.44 -5.30 -14.21
C PHE A 113 11.62 -6.05 -13.59
N ALA A 114 11.91 -5.83 -12.29
CA ALA A 114 12.96 -6.54 -11.58
C ALA A 114 12.59 -8.03 -11.39
N ALA A 115 11.33 -8.31 -11.03
CA ALA A 115 10.84 -9.67 -10.90
C ALA A 115 10.86 -10.42 -12.25
N SER A 116 10.52 -9.74 -13.34
CA SER A 116 10.56 -10.29 -14.69
C SER A 116 12.00 -10.62 -15.11
N ALA A 117 12.93 -9.73 -14.83
CA ALA A 117 14.36 -9.98 -15.11
C ALA A 117 14.87 -11.18 -14.33
N ALA A 118 14.50 -11.31 -13.07
CA ALA A 118 14.86 -12.46 -12.23
C ALA A 118 14.30 -13.77 -12.78
N ALA A 119 13.04 -13.76 -13.23
CA ALA A 119 12.39 -14.94 -13.83
C ALA A 119 13.08 -15.38 -15.12
N LEU A 120 13.61 -14.44 -15.90
CA LEU A 120 14.36 -14.71 -17.12
C LEU A 120 15.84 -15.01 -16.85
N GLY A 121 16.32 -14.80 -15.63
CA GLY A 121 17.75 -14.91 -15.32
C GLY A 121 18.60 -13.84 -16.02
N ALA A 122 18.02 -12.66 -16.26
CA ALA A 122 18.65 -11.59 -17.02
C ALA A 122 19.01 -10.40 -16.13
N GLU A 123 20.09 -9.71 -16.51
CA GLU A 123 20.46 -8.42 -15.96
C GLU A 123 19.93 -7.31 -16.88
N LEU A 124 19.35 -6.29 -16.28
CA LEU A 124 18.86 -5.13 -17.04
C LEU A 124 19.97 -4.16 -17.39
#